data_1d6834af54b33cd179e5360c94e41ad3
#
_entry.id   1d6834af54b33cd179e5360c94e41ad3
#
_cell.length_a   1.000
_cell.length_b   1.000
_cell.length_c   1.000
_cell.angle_alpha   90.00
_cell.angle_beta   90.00
_cell.angle_gamma   90.00
#
_symmetry.space_group_name_H-M   'P 1'
#
loop_
_entity.id
_entity.type
_entity.pdbx_description
1 polymer ?
#
loop_
_entity_poly.entity_id
_entity_poly.type
_entity_poly.pdbx_seq_one_letter_code
_entity_poly.pdbx_strand_id
1 'polypeptide(L)'
;MPLTLEQLNTASAAEALQLLDGVYEHSPWIAEQALAQRPFRSLAHLKHAMAHAVRTASTDAQLGLIRAHPELAGKAMVAQSLTAESTHEQSKAGLTQCTPDEFARIQQLNADYNARFGFPFILAVRGPRGTGLSKQQIIDTFARRLDNHADFERAEALRNIHRIAEIRLNDKLGAEPLLGNDVWDWHEQLAEHSDPGFAEKGQLTVTYLTDAHRACAQRISHWMRECGFDAVEMDAVGNVVGRYHPAAPGARYLMTGSHYDTVRNGGKYDGRLGIFVPMACVRELHRAGRRLPFGIEVVAFAEEEGQRYKATFLGSGALIGHFNPAWLDQKDADGITMRAAMHNAGL
;
A
#
# COMPACT_ATOMS: atom_id res chain seq x y z
N MET A 1 -25.98 -12.80 9.46
CA MET A 1 -25.16 -13.40 8.39
C MET A 1 -24.55 -12.27 7.58
N PRO A 2 -23.31 -12.40 7.08
CA PRO A 2 -22.74 -11.38 6.19
C PRO A 2 -23.59 -11.18 4.94
N LEU A 3 -23.60 -9.97 4.39
CA LEU A 3 -24.20 -9.66 3.11
C LEU A 3 -23.49 -10.46 2.00
N THR A 4 -24.24 -10.97 1.01
CA THR A 4 -23.67 -11.62 -0.17
C THR A 4 -23.81 -10.75 -1.41
N LEU A 5 -22.93 -10.94 -2.40
CA LEU A 5 -23.06 -10.26 -3.69
C LEU A 5 -24.34 -10.65 -4.42
N GLU A 6 -24.80 -11.87 -4.26
CA GLU A 6 -26.06 -12.35 -4.85
C GLU A 6 -27.25 -11.57 -4.28
N GLN A 7 -27.33 -11.43 -2.94
CA GLN A 7 -28.35 -10.60 -2.30
C GLN A 7 -28.33 -9.17 -2.82
N LEU A 8 -27.15 -8.56 -2.93
CA LEU A 8 -27.00 -7.21 -3.47
C LEU A 8 -27.44 -7.11 -4.95
N ASN A 9 -27.12 -8.12 -5.76
CA ASN A 9 -27.46 -8.13 -7.18
C ASN A 9 -28.95 -8.35 -7.43
N THR A 10 -29.65 -9.07 -6.55
CA THR A 10 -31.07 -9.45 -6.73
C THR A 10 -32.03 -8.52 -5.97
N ALA A 11 -31.54 -7.75 -5.00
CA ALA A 11 -32.33 -6.79 -4.23
C ALA A 11 -32.91 -5.69 -5.12
N SER A 12 -34.07 -5.13 -4.74
CA SER A 12 -34.58 -3.90 -5.31
C SER A 12 -33.58 -2.75 -5.19
N ALA A 13 -33.74 -1.69 -5.95
CA ALA A 13 -32.83 -0.53 -5.88
C ALA A 13 -32.80 0.09 -4.47
N ALA A 14 -33.95 0.21 -3.81
CA ALA A 14 -34.06 0.76 -2.47
C ALA A 14 -33.39 -0.13 -1.41
N GLU A 15 -33.65 -1.43 -1.46
CA GLU A 15 -33.02 -2.40 -0.55
C GLU A 15 -31.50 -2.45 -0.75
N ALA A 16 -31.03 -2.49 -2.00
CA ALA A 16 -29.61 -2.50 -2.31
C ALA A 16 -28.88 -1.24 -1.79
N LEU A 17 -29.54 -0.08 -1.92
CA LEU A 17 -29.03 1.18 -1.37
C LEU A 17 -28.92 1.11 0.16
N GLN A 18 -29.93 0.58 0.84
CA GLN A 18 -29.93 0.38 2.29
C GLN A 18 -28.84 -0.62 2.74
N LEU A 19 -28.61 -1.69 1.98
CA LEU A 19 -27.55 -2.66 2.26
C LEU A 19 -26.15 -2.04 2.21
N LEU A 20 -25.94 -1.03 1.35
CA LEU A 20 -24.69 -0.30 1.19
C LEU A 20 -24.60 0.98 2.05
N ASP A 21 -25.64 1.27 2.85
CA ASP A 21 -25.62 2.43 3.75
C ASP A 21 -24.43 2.37 4.72
N GLY A 22 -23.86 3.54 5.02
CA GLY A 22 -22.68 3.68 5.86
C GLY A 22 -21.33 3.31 5.21
N VAL A 23 -21.29 2.77 3.98
CA VAL A 23 -20.02 2.48 3.28
C VAL A 23 -19.25 3.77 3.01
N TYR A 24 -19.89 4.77 2.42
CA TYR A 24 -19.38 6.13 2.29
C TYR A 24 -20.18 7.06 3.18
N GLU A 25 -19.50 7.79 4.04
CA GLU A 25 -20.13 8.64 5.07
C GLU A 25 -21.10 9.64 4.45
N HIS A 26 -22.38 9.60 4.86
CA HIS A 26 -23.44 10.52 4.41
C HIS A 26 -23.50 10.79 2.90
N SER A 27 -23.07 9.82 2.06
CA SER A 27 -22.94 10.01 0.62
C SER A 27 -23.60 8.88 -0.19
N PRO A 28 -24.94 8.72 -0.09
CA PRO A 28 -25.65 7.62 -0.76
C PRO A 28 -25.56 7.68 -2.29
N TRP A 29 -25.33 8.84 -2.87
CA TRP A 29 -25.17 9.03 -4.31
C TRP A 29 -24.08 8.13 -4.94
N ILE A 30 -23.06 7.76 -4.16
CA ILE A 30 -21.97 6.88 -4.62
C ILE A 30 -22.49 5.46 -4.81
N ALA A 31 -23.26 4.96 -3.84
CA ALA A 31 -23.92 3.66 -3.94
C ALA A 31 -24.96 3.65 -5.08
N GLU A 32 -25.76 4.71 -5.23
CA GLU A 32 -26.72 4.86 -6.31
C GLU A 32 -26.08 4.73 -7.68
N GLN A 33 -24.98 5.45 -7.94
CA GLN A 33 -24.25 5.37 -9.20
C GLN A 33 -23.60 4.00 -9.42
N ALA A 34 -23.02 3.40 -8.37
CA ALA A 34 -22.41 2.08 -8.48
C ALA A 34 -23.46 1.00 -8.78
N LEU A 35 -24.64 1.04 -8.14
CA LEU A 35 -25.73 0.08 -8.33
C LEU A 35 -26.28 0.05 -9.76
N ALA A 36 -26.11 1.12 -10.54
CA ALA A 36 -26.44 1.13 -11.96
C ALA A 36 -25.58 0.17 -12.78
N GLN A 37 -24.45 -0.30 -12.25
CA GLN A 37 -23.53 -1.25 -12.91
C GLN A 37 -23.79 -2.72 -12.52
N ARG A 38 -24.88 -3.02 -11.80
CA ARG A 38 -25.25 -4.40 -11.49
C ARG A 38 -25.53 -5.23 -12.77
N PRO A 39 -25.27 -6.56 -12.74
CA PRO A 39 -24.81 -7.38 -11.62
C PRO A 39 -23.31 -7.26 -11.38
N PHE A 40 -22.89 -7.20 -10.11
CA PHE A 40 -21.49 -7.26 -9.75
C PHE A 40 -20.97 -8.69 -9.81
N ARG A 41 -19.86 -8.90 -10.53
CA ARG A 41 -19.23 -10.21 -10.71
C ARG A 41 -18.31 -10.61 -9.56
N SER A 42 -17.85 -9.64 -8.77
CA SER A 42 -16.95 -9.83 -7.63
C SER A 42 -17.02 -8.63 -6.70
N LEU A 43 -16.52 -8.79 -5.47
CA LEU A 43 -16.34 -7.67 -4.54
C LEU A 43 -15.41 -6.59 -5.14
N ALA A 44 -14.37 -6.99 -5.87
CA ALA A 44 -13.50 -6.05 -6.55
C ALA A 44 -14.24 -5.20 -7.60
N HIS A 45 -15.22 -5.78 -8.32
CA HIS A 45 -16.07 -5.05 -9.26
C HIS A 45 -16.94 -4.00 -8.53
N LEU A 46 -17.55 -4.37 -7.40
CA LEU A 46 -18.33 -3.43 -6.58
C LEU A 46 -17.44 -2.28 -6.06
N LYS A 47 -16.27 -2.60 -5.48
CA LYS A 47 -15.30 -1.60 -5.00
C LYS A 47 -14.88 -0.65 -6.11
N HIS A 48 -14.58 -1.19 -7.30
CA HIS A 48 -14.22 -0.39 -8.46
C HIS A 48 -15.34 0.55 -8.89
N ALA A 49 -16.58 0.07 -8.98
CA ALA A 49 -17.74 0.87 -9.36
C ALA A 49 -17.95 2.05 -8.41
N MET A 50 -17.86 1.83 -7.09
CA MET A 50 -17.98 2.89 -6.08
C MET A 50 -16.82 3.89 -6.15
N ALA A 51 -15.59 3.42 -6.24
CA ALA A 51 -14.42 4.29 -6.39
C ALA A 51 -14.44 5.09 -7.71
N HIS A 52 -14.96 4.49 -8.78
CA HIS A 52 -15.13 5.17 -10.07
C HIS A 52 -16.15 6.31 -9.98
N ALA A 53 -17.27 6.10 -9.31
CA ALA A 53 -18.27 7.16 -9.09
C ALA A 53 -17.65 8.40 -8.42
N VAL A 54 -16.81 8.22 -7.40
CA VAL A 54 -16.10 9.33 -6.75
C VAL A 54 -15.06 9.97 -7.67
N ARG A 55 -14.26 9.17 -8.38
CA ARG A 55 -13.18 9.69 -9.24
C ARG A 55 -13.70 10.51 -10.43
N THR A 56 -14.88 10.17 -10.93
CA THR A 56 -15.51 10.87 -12.06
C THR A 56 -16.43 12.02 -11.63
N ALA A 57 -16.66 12.17 -10.33
CA ALA A 57 -17.46 13.26 -9.78
C ALA A 57 -16.73 14.61 -9.89
N SER A 58 -17.51 15.69 -9.86
CA SER A 58 -16.96 17.05 -9.83
C SER A 58 -16.11 17.29 -8.57
N THR A 59 -15.22 18.28 -8.63
CA THR A 59 -14.42 18.68 -7.46
C THR A 59 -15.30 19.06 -6.27
N ASP A 60 -16.42 19.74 -6.52
CA ASP A 60 -17.37 20.12 -5.45
C ASP A 60 -18.03 18.90 -4.78
N ALA A 61 -18.41 17.89 -5.56
CA ALA A 61 -18.94 16.63 -5.02
C ALA A 61 -17.89 15.86 -4.21
N GLN A 62 -16.63 15.83 -4.68
CA GLN A 62 -15.51 15.25 -3.94
C GLN A 62 -15.23 16.00 -2.62
N LEU A 63 -15.23 17.32 -2.64
CA LEU A 63 -15.10 18.13 -1.41
C LEU A 63 -16.29 17.94 -0.47
N GLY A 64 -17.51 17.82 -1.01
CA GLY A 64 -18.71 17.47 -0.24
C GLY A 64 -18.57 16.15 0.48
N LEU A 65 -18.07 15.11 -0.20
CA LEU A 65 -17.76 13.80 0.39
C LEU A 65 -16.72 13.90 1.51
N ILE A 66 -15.62 14.64 1.31
CA ILE A 66 -14.60 14.82 2.34
C ILE A 66 -15.19 15.52 3.57
N ARG A 67 -15.97 16.59 3.37
CA ARG A 67 -16.59 17.37 4.45
C ARG A 67 -17.70 16.61 5.19
N ALA A 68 -18.27 15.57 4.60
CA ALA A 68 -19.23 14.70 5.26
C ALA A 68 -18.59 13.78 6.33
N HIS A 69 -17.26 13.60 6.31
CA HIS A 69 -16.56 12.78 7.29
C HIS A 69 -16.32 13.56 8.59
N PRO A 70 -16.47 12.91 9.75
CA PRO A 70 -16.18 13.54 11.03
C PRO A 70 -14.67 13.71 11.26
N GLU A 71 -14.31 14.74 11.99
CA GLU A 71 -12.94 14.93 12.49
C GLU A 71 -12.53 13.80 13.43
N LEU A 72 -11.24 13.44 13.41
CA LEU A 72 -10.68 12.52 14.39
C LEU A 72 -10.65 13.18 15.78
N ALA A 73 -11.13 12.47 16.79
CA ALA A 73 -11.31 12.97 18.16
C ALA A 73 -12.01 14.35 18.22
N GLY A 74 -12.87 14.63 17.23
CA GLY A 74 -13.55 15.91 17.09
C GLY A 74 -14.74 16.09 18.01
N LYS A 75 -15.42 17.23 17.87
CA LYS A 75 -16.63 17.57 18.66
C LYS A 75 -17.75 16.52 18.56
N ALA A 76 -17.92 15.90 17.38
CA ALA A 76 -18.92 14.86 17.15
C ALA A 76 -18.66 13.60 17.99
N MET A 77 -17.38 13.23 18.22
CA MET A 77 -17.02 12.12 19.11
C MET A 77 -17.35 12.46 20.57
N VAL A 78 -17.01 13.67 21.02
CA VAL A 78 -17.31 14.13 22.39
C VAL A 78 -18.82 14.20 22.62
N ALA A 79 -19.58 14.65 21.62
CA ALA A 79 -21.04 14.74 21.67
C ALA A 79 -21.77 13.42 21.42
N GLN A 80 -21.05 12.31 21.17
CA GLN A 80 -21.60 10.99 20.83
C GLN A 80 -22.55 11.01 19.62
N SER A 81 -22.28 11.87 18.64
CA SER A 81 -23.08 12.07 17.41
C SER A 81 -22.42 11.50 16.14
N LEU A 82 -21.42 10.63 16.29
CA LEU A 82 -20.82 9.90 15.18
C LEU A 82 -21.73 8.79 14.66
N THR A 83 -21.57 8.41 13.39
CA THR A 83 -22.17 7.17 12.87
C THR A 83 -21.61 5.96 13.63
N ALA A 84 -22.34 4.84 13.57
CA ALA A 84 -21.91 3.59 14.24
C ALA A 84 -20.54 3.13 13.73
N GLU A 85 -20.31 3.22 12.42
CA GLU A 85 -19.05 2.86 11.76
C GLU A 85 -17.91 3.76 12.23
N SER A 86 -18.09 5.08 12.19
CA SER A 86 -17.06 6.04 12.63
C SER A 86 -16.75 5.93 14.12
N THR A 87 -17.76 5.66 14.96
CA THR A 87 -17.58 5.40 16.39
C THR A 87 -16.70 4.17 16.61
N HIS A 88 -17.00 3.08 15.90
CA HIS A 88 -16.27 1.83 16.00
C HIS A 88 -14.80 1.99 15.56
N GLU A 89 -14.55 2.68 14.45
CA GLU A 89 -13.22 2.92 13.89
C GLU A 89 -12.37 3.77 14.84
N GLN A 90 -12.88 4.88 15.33
CA GLN A 90 -12.14 5.75 16.25
C GLN A 90 -11.92 5.11 17.62
N SER A 91 -12.87 4.32 18.11
CA SER A 91 -12.74 3.57 19.37
C SER A 91 -11.64 2.52 19.26
N LYS A 92 -11.60 1.74 18.18
CA LYS A 92 -10.53 0.75 17.94
C LYS A 92 -9.14 1.36 17.81
N ALA A 93 -9.03 2.58 17.28
CA ALA A 93 -7.79 3.33 17.21
C ALA A 93 -7.38 3.96 18.56
N GLY A 94 -8.16 3.74 19.63
CA GLY A 94 -7.88 4.27 20.97
C GLY A 94 -8.10 5.78 21.11
N LEU A 95 -8.71 6.44 20.14
CA LEU A 95 -8.95 7.89 20.16
C LEU A 95 -9.93 8.31 21.23
N THR A 96 -10.77 7.39 21.73
CA THR A 96 -11.65 7.62 22.90
C THR A 96 -10.91 7.61 24.23
N GLN A 97 -9.63 7.23 24.25
CA GLN A 97 -8.78 7.10 25.44
C GLN A 97 -7.52 7.97 25.33
N CYS A 98 -7.61 9.14 24.70
CA CYS A 98 -6.52 10.09 24.62
C CYS A 98 -6.22 10.69 26.01
N THR A 99 -4.92 10.91 26.29
CA THR A 99 -4.53 11.77 27.42
C THR A 99 -4.96 13.21 27.14
N PRO A 100 -5.04 14.08 28.15
CA PRO A 100 -5.34 15.51 27.93
C PRO A 100 -4.40 16.17 26.90
N ASP A 101 -3.12 15.85 26.93
CA ASP A 101 -2.12 16.41 26.02
C ASP A 101 -2.29 15.89 24.59
N GLU A 102 -2.50 14.57 24.41
CA GLU A 102 -2.81 13.99 23.11
C GLU A 102 -4.08 14.60 22.51
N PHE A 103 -5.14 14.74 23.32
CA PHE A 103 -6.38 15.34 22.90
C PHE A 103 -6.20 16.81 22.50
N ALA A 104 -5.53 17.62 23.32
CA ALA A 104 -5.22 19.01 23.02
C ALA A 104 -4.42 19.13 21.71
N ARG A 105 -3.44 18.25 21.51
CA ARG A 105 -2.64 18.22 20.27
C ARG A 105 -3.49 17.91 19.04
N ILE A 106 -4.38 16.91 19.11
CA ILE A 106 -5.27 16.57 18.00
C ILE A 106 -6.25 17.72 17.72
N GLN A 107 -6.79 18.39 18.75
CA GLN A 107 -7.68 19.54 18.56
C GLN A 107 -6.95 20.70 17.85
N GLN A 108 -5.71 20.98 18.22
CA GLN A 108 -4.90 22.00 17.54
C GLN A 108 -4.67 21.62 16.07
N LEU A 109 -4.30 20.37 15.82
CA LEU A 109 -4.10 19.85 14.46
C LEU A 109 -5.37 19.94 13.61
N ASN A 110 -6.55 19.62 14.17
CA ASN A 110 -7.83 19.79 13.49
C ASN A 110 -8.09 21.25 13.11
N ALA A 111 -7.83 22.18 14.04
CA ALA A 111 -8.01 23.61 13.79
C ALA A 111 -7.09 24.12 12.67
N ASP A 112 -5.79 23.78 12.74
CA ASP A 112 -4.78 24.19 11.77
C ASP A 112 -5.08 23.60 10.38
N TYR A 113 -5.50 22.33 10.33
CA TYR A 113 -5.81 21.63 9.08
C TYR A 113 -7.07 22.19 8.41
N ASN A 114 -8.13 22.42 9.17
CA ASN A 114 -9.34 23.03 8.63
C ASN A 114 -9.08 24.48 8.15
N ALA A 115 -8.28 25.25 8.88
CA ALA A 115 -7.89 26.59 8.45
C ALA A 115 -7.12 26.60 7.13
N ARG A 116 -6.25 25.60 6.94
CA ARG A 116 -5.40 25.47 5.74
C ARG A 116 -6.14 24.93 4.53
N PHE A 117 -6.94 23.86 4.70
CA PHE A 117 -7.51 23.09 3.59
C PHE A 117 -9.02 23.26 3.40
N GLY A 118 -9.74 23.74 4.41
CA GLY A 118 -11.20 23.95 4.37
C GLY A 118 -12.03 22.65 4.41
N PHE A 119 -11.41 21.55 4.87
CA PHE A 119 -12.04 20.25 5.09
C PHE A 119 -11.33 19.46 6.19
N PRO A 120 -12.01 18.46 6.83
CA PRO A 120 -11.42 17.68 7.91
C PRO A 120 -10.28 16.77 7.43
N PHE A 121 -9.35 16.48 8.32
CA PHE A 121 -8.30 15.47 8.11
C PHE A 121 -8.91 14.07 8.06
N ILE A 122 -8.66 13.34 6.97
CA ILE A 122 -9.14 11.97 6.77
C ILE A 122 -7.97 11.00 6.83
N LEU A 123 -8.10 9.99 7.69
CA LEU A 123 -7.13 8.90 7.82
C LEU A 123 -7.87 7.59 8.12
N ALA A 124 -7.53 6.53 7.41
CA ALA A 124 -8.04 5.18 7.66
C ALA A 124 -7.32 4.58 8.89
N VAL A 125 -7.73 5.01 10.08
CA VAL A 125 -7.05 4.71 11.36
C VAL A 125 -7.10 3.23 11.75
N ARG A 126 -8.11 2.49 11.27
CA ARG A 126 -8.25 1.06 11.56
C ARG A 126 -7.22 0.21 10.82
N GLY A 127 -6.69 0.70 9.70
CA GLY A 127 -5.80 -0.07 8.82
C GLY A 127 -6.51 -1.23 8.11
N PRO A 128 -5.86 -1.86 7.12
CA PRO A 128 -6.50 -2.85 6.25
C PRO A 128 -6.88 -4.15 6.99
N ARG A 129 -6.13 -4.54 8.02
CA ARG A 129 -6.34 -5.79 8.78
C ARG A 129 -6.96 -5.58 10.16
N GLY A 130 -7.40 -4.37 10.46
CA GLY A 130 -8.01 -4.06 11.75
C GLY A 130 -7.04 -3.93 12.93
N THR A 131 -5.73 -4.03 12.69
CA THR A 131 -4.69 -3.82 13.70
C THR A 131 -4.56 -2.35 14.11
N GLY A 132 -4.94 -1.45 13.20
CA GLY A 132 -4.98 -0.02 13.45
C GLY A 132 -3.62 0.67 13.45
N LEU A 133 -3.68 1.99 13.51
CA LEU A 133 -2.53 2.85 13.77
C LEU A 133 -2.49 3.20 15.26
N SER A 134 -1.30 3.32 15.84
CA SER A 134 -1.16 3.87 17.19
C SER A 134 -1.54 5.36 17.19
N LYS A 135 -1.93 5.89 18.36
CA LYS A 135 -2.23 7.33 18.53
C LYS A 135 -1.08 8.21 18.08
N GLN A 136 0.16 7.82 18.40
CA GLN A 136 1.35 8.57 17.99
C GLN A 136 1.49 8.59 16.47
N GLN A 137 1.33 7.45 15.79
CA GLN A 137 1.35 7.39 14.32
C GLN A 137 0.27 8.25 13.68
N ILE A 138 -0.92 8.32 14.29
CA ILE A 138 -2.01 9.20 13.83
C ILE A 138 -1.59 10.66 13.96
N ILE A 139 -1.08 11.08 15.12
CA ILE A 139 -0.64 12.46 15.39
C ILE A 139 0.49 12.86 14.45
N ASP A 140 1.51 12.01 14.27
CA ASP A 140 2.65 12.27 13.40
C ASP A 140 2.23 12.38 11.92
N THR A 141 1.32 11.51 11.49
CA THR A 141 0.77 11.56 10.13
C THR A 141 -0.02 12.85 9.91
N PHE A 142 -0.81 13.26 10.90
CA PHE A 142 -1.58 14.49 10.88
C PHE A 142 -0.66 15.71 10.74
N ALA A 143 0.34 15.82 11.62
CA ALA A 143 1.29 16.92 11.60
C ALA A 143 2.05 17.02 10.27
N ARG A 144 2.54 15.88 9.75
CA ARG A 144 3.25 15.82 8.48
C ARG A 144 2.39 16.25 7.29
N ARG A 145 1.11 15.88 7.26
CA ARG A 145 0.21 16.19 6.15
C ARG A 145 -0.22 17.65 6.11
N LEU A 146 -0.04 18.42 7.18
CA LEU A 146 -0.25 19.86 7.17
C LEU A 146 0.62 20.58 6.13
N ASP A 147 1.82 20.06 5.82
CA ASP A 147 2.73 20.69 4.85
C ASP A 147 2.42 20.37 3.38
N ASN A 148 1.45 19.49 3.11
CA ASN A 148 1.10 19.10 1.76
C ASN A 148 0.53 20.28 0.93
N HIS A 149 0.65 20.18 -0.40
CA HIS A 149 -0.09 21.02 -1.33
C HIS A 149 -1.58 20.68 -1.31
N ALA A 150 -2.47 21.64 -1.44
CA ALA A 150 -3.92 21.45 -1.31
C ALA A 150 -4.50 20.39 -2.26
N ASP A 151 -4.05 20.35 -3.51
CA ASP A 151 -4.52 19.35 -4.48
C ASP A 151 -4.06 17.94 -4.14
N PHE A 152 -2.81 17.82 -3.67
CA PHE A 152 -2.28 16.54 -3.19
C PHE A 152 -3.06 16.08 -1.96
N GLU A 153 -3.35 16.98 -1.03
CA GLU A 153 -4.05 16.66 0.20
C GLU A 153 -5.51 16.27 -0.05
N ARG A 154 -6.19 16.90 -1.01
CA ARG A 154 -7.52 16.48 -1.47
C ARG A 154 -7.49 15.04 -2.02
N ALA A 155 -6.51 14.73 -2.88
CA ALA A 155 -6.35 13.38 -3.43
C ALA A 155 -6.05 12.35 -2.32
N GLU A 156 -5.21 12.73 -1.35
CA GLU A 156 -4.87 11.89 -0.20
C GLU A 156 -6.07 11.63 0.72
N ALA A 157 -6.90 12.64 0.96
CA ALA A 157 -8.14 12.48 1.72
C ALA A 157 -9.09 11.50 1.03
N LEU A 158 -9.31 11.63 -0.29
CA LEU A 158 -10.13 10.71 -1.08
C LEU A 158 -9.57 9.28 -1.07
N ARG A 159 -8.25 9.11 -1.15
CA ARG A 159 -7.61 7.80 -1.05
C ARG A 159 -7.91 7.14 0.30
N ASN A 160 -7.82 7.89 1.39
CA ASN A 160 -8.17 7.38 2.72
C ASN A 160 -9.66 7.05 2.84
N ILE A 161 -10.56 7.85 2.25
CA ILE A 161 -12.00 7.54 2.19
C ILE A 161 -12.24 6.22 1.46
N HIS A 162 -11.59 5.99 0.33
CA HIS A 162 -11.71 4.71 -0.38
C HIS A 162 -11.22 3.52 0.46
N ARG A 163 -10.16 3.69 1.27
CA ARG A 163 -9.72 2.64 2.21
C ARG A 163 -10.74 2.39 3.30
N ILE A 164 -11.32 3.43 3.89
CA ILE A 164 -12.38 3.30 4.88
C ILE A 164 -13.58 2.55 4.28
N ALA A 165 -14.02 2.93 3.10
CA ALA A 165 -15.11 2.27 2.39
C ALA A 165 -14.80 0.80 2.08
N GLU A 166 -13.55 0.47 1.69
CA GLU A 166 -13.11 -0.90 1.48
C GLU A 166 -13.19 -1.74 2.75
N ILE A 167 -12.73 -1.21 3.87
CA ILE A 167 -12.79 -1.89 5.18
C ILE A 167 -14.26 -2.16 5.55
N ARG A 168 -15.13 -1.18 5.40
CA ARG A 168 -16.56 -1.30 5.69
C ARG A 168 -17.26 -2.31 4.78
N LEU A 169 -16.92 -2.35 3.50
CA LEU A 169 -17.42 -3.37 2.56
C LEU A 169 -16.94 -4.77 2.94
N ASN A 170 -15.67 -4.93 3.32
CA ASN A 170 -15.15 -6.21 3.79
C ASN A 170 -15.92 -6.69 5.03
N ASP A 171 -16.18 -5.80 6.00
CA ASP A 171 -16.95 -6.14 7.20
C ASP A 171 -18.39 -6.55 6.85
N LYS A 172 -19.06 -5.81 5.97
CA LYS A 172 -20.46 -6.10 5.56
C LYS A 172 -20.57 -7.44 4.81
N LEU A 173 -19.60 -7.76 3.95
CA LEU A 173 -19.62 -8.98 3.15
C LEU A 173 -18.86 -10.15 3.81
N GLY A 174 -18.31 -9.97 5.00
CA GLY A 174 -17.51 -10.99 5.68
C GLY A 174 -16.26 -11.41 4.88
N ALA A 175 -15.70 -10.46 4.10
CA ALA A 175 -14.54 -10.71 3.27
C ALA A 175 -13.23 -10.39 4.00
N GLU A 176 -12.22 -11.22 3.77
CA GLU A 176 -10.87 -10.93 4.23
C GLU A 176 -10.22 -9.85 3.35
N PRO A 177 -9.43 -8.92 3.92
CA PRO A 177 -8.61 -8.01 3.14
C PRO A 177 -7.59 -8.79 2.32
N LEU A 178 -7.61 -8.65 1.00
CA LEU A 178 -6.77 -9.40 0.08
C LEU A 178 -6.04 -8.49 -0.91
N LEU A 179 -5.00 -9.03 -1.56
CA LEU A 179 -4.30 -8.43 -2.71
C LEU A 179 -3.73 -7.04 -2.40
N GLY A 180 -4.45 -5.97 -2.71
CA GLY A 180 -3.97 -4.61 -2.55
C GLY A 180 -3.59 -4.26 -1.11
N ASN A 181 -4.27 -4.82 -0.11
CA ASN A 181 -3.90 -4.64 1.30
C ASN A 181 -2.60 -5.37 1.65
N ASP A 182 -2.38 -6.57 1.10
CA ASP A 182 -1.13 -7.30 1.28
C ASP A 182 0.04 -6.58 0.61
N VAL A 183 -0.18 -6.07 -0.62
CA VAL A 183 0.81 -5.25 -1.32
C VAL A 183 1.15 -4.00 -0.50
N TRP A 184 0.14 -3.34 0.08
CA TRP A 184 0.37 -2.22 1.00
C TRP A 184 1.21 -2.61 2.21
N ASP A 185 0.84 -3.69 2.90
CA ASP A 185 1.55 -4.16 4.11
C ASP A 185 3.01 -4.53 3.79
N TRP A 186 3.28 -5.16 2.66
CA TRP A 186 4.64 -5.44 2.21
C TRP A 186 5.46 -4.16 1.99
N HIS A 187 4.85 -3.09 1.42
CA HIS A 187 5.52 -1.81 1.27
C HIS A 187 5.85 -1.16 2.62
N GLU A 188 4.90 -1.16 3.55
CA GLU A 188 5.11 -0.60 4.90
C GLU A 188 6.23 -1.36 5.63
N GLN A 189 6.19 -2.69 5.64
CA GLN A 189 7.19 -3.51 6.29
C GLN A 189 8.58 -3.40 5.62
N LEU A 190 8.64 -3.36 4.27
CA LEU A 190 9.93 -3.22 3.60
C LEU A 190 10.54 -1.83 3.84
N ALA A 191 9.72 -0.81 4.02
CA ALA A 191 10.17 0.54 4.30
C ALA A 191 10.75 0.73 5.72
N GLU A 192 10.62 -0.25 6.62
CA GLU A 192 11.30 -0.27 7.91
C GLU A 192 12.84 -0.42 7.76
N HIS A 193 13.29 -0.98 6.63
CA HIS A 193 14.70 -1.08 6.30
C HIS A 193 15.14 0.18 5.55
N SER A 194 16.02 0.96 6.18
CA SER A 194 16.63 2.16 5.61
C SER A 194 18.07 2.31 6.07
N ASP A 195 18.90 2.91 5.23
CA ASP A 195 20.31 3.13 5.53
C ASP A 195 20.51 4.07 6.73
N PRO A 196 21.56 3.85 7.56
CA PRO A 196 21.91 4.74 8.66
C PRO A 196 22.06 6.20 8.20
N GLY A 197 21.67 7.13 9.07
CA GLY A 197 21.65 8.57 8.77
C GLY A 197 20.39 9.05 8.04
N PHE A 198 19.61 8.12 7.47
CA PHE A 198 18.29 8.36 6.89
C PHE A 198 17.19 7.75 7.76
N ALA A 199 17.38 6.55 8.24
CA ALA A 199 16.42 5.87 9.14
C ALA A 199 16.05 6.72 10.37
N GLU A 200 17.02 7.34 11.02
CA GLU A 200 16.84 8.16 12.21
C GLU A 200 16.03 9.45 11.93
N LYS A 201 15.93 9.84 10.66
CA LYS A 201 15.14 10.98 10.18
C LYS A 201 13.75 10.58 9.65
N GLY A 202 13.40 9.31 9.74
CA GLY A 202 12.18 8.77 9.14
C GLY A 202 12.18 8.81 7.61
N GLN A 203 13.36 8.83 6.98
CA GLN A 203 13.55 8.87 5.54
C GLN A 203 13.88 7.48 5.01
N LEU A 204 13.34 7.12 3.86
CA LEU A 204 13.62 5.85 3.21
C LEU A 204 14.80 6.01 2.24
N THR A 205 15.86 5.26 2.50
CA THR A 205 17.02 5.15 1.60
C THR A 205 17.56 3.73 1.69
N VAL A 206 17.65 3.06 0.56
CA VAL A 206 18.17 1.69 0.45
C VAL A 206 19.13 1.65 -0.71
N THR A 207 20.42 1.73 -0.40
CA THR A 207 21.48 1.72 -1.43
C THR A 207 22.16 0.37 -1.55
N TYR A 208 22.72 0.10 -2.70
CA TYR A 208 23.21 -1.22 -3.10
C TYR A 208 24.16 -1.84 -2.07
N LEU A 209 23.86 -3.09 -1.68
CA LEU A 209 24.65 -3.95 -0.79
C LEU A 209 24.92 -3.39 0.63
N THR A 210 24.14 -2.40 1.07
CA THR A 210 24.10 -2.01 2.48
C THR A 210 23.34 -3.06 3.30
N ASP A 211 23.37 -2.94 4.63
CA ASP A 211 22.62 -3.83 5.51
C ASP A 211 21.11 -3.73 5.25
N ALA A 212 20.60 -2.52 4.99
CA ALA A 212 19.20 -2.30 4.62
C ALA A 212 18.85 -3.00 3.30
N HIS A 213 19.71 -2.89 2.29
CA HIS A 213 19.51 -3.55 0.99
C HIS A 213 19.48 -5.08 1.12
N ARG A 214 20.42 -5.64 1.88
CA ARG A 214 20.46 -7.10 2.14
C ARG A 214 19.23 -7.56 2.93
N ALA A 215 18.79 -6.79 3.92
CA ALA A 215 17.58 -7.09 4.66
C ALA A 215 16.33 -7.06 3.77
N CYS A 216 16.23 -6.08 2.85
CA CYS A 216 15.17 -6.04 1.84
C CYS A 216 15.18 -7.29 0.95
N ALA A 217 16.35 -7.69 0.43
CA ALA A 217 16.48 -8.89 -0.41
C ALA A 217 16.04 -10.18 0.32
N GLN A 218 16.46 -10.33 1.58
CA GLN A 218 16.06 -11.46 2.42
C GLN A 218 14.56 -11.48 2.68
N ARG A 219 13.96 -10.32 2.97
CA ARG A 219 12.53 -10.20 3.22
C ARG A 219 11.72 -10.51 1.98
N ILE A 220 12.10 -10.00 0.81
CA ILE A 220 11.45 -10.30 -0.48
C ILE A 220 11.55 -11.80 -0.79
N SER A 221 12.75 -12.39 -0.61
CA SER A 221 12.94 -13.85 -0.80
C SER A 221 12.03 -14.69 0.10
N HIS A 222 11.85 -14.27 1.35
CA HIS A 222 10.95 -14.92 2.29
C HIS A 222 9.50 -14.84 1.82
N TRP A 223 9.02 -13.64 1.49
CA TRP A 223 7.65 -13.45 1.00
C TRP A 223 7.36 -14.16 -0.32
N MET A 224 8.33 -14.24 -1.24
CA MET A 224 8.17 -15.04 -2.46
C MET A 224 7.90 -16.51 -2.13
N ARG A 225 8.62 -17.09 -1.15
CA ARG A 225 8.36 -18.48 -0.69
C ARG A 225 6.97 -18.61 -0.05
N GLU A 226 6.57 -17.67 0.78
CA GLU A 226 5.21 -17.65 1.37
C GLU A 226 4.12 -17.48 0.31
N CYS A 227 4.38 -16.78 -0.77
CA CYS A 227 3.48 -16.67 -1.92
C CYS A 227 3.37 -17.94 -2.76
N GLY A 228 4.19 -18.96 -2.48
CA GLY A 228 4.16 -20.25 -3.16
C GLY A 228 4.95 -20.31 -4.45
N PHE A 229 5.98 -19.48 -4.60
CA PHE A 229 6.96 -19.67 -5.67
C PHE A 229 7.71 -21.00 -5.49
N ASP A 230 7.89 -21.74 -6.57
CA ASP A 230 8.53 -23.07 -6.53
C ASP A 230 10.06 -23.01 -6.36
N ALA A 231 10.67 -21.93 -6.86
CA ALA A 231 12.08 -21.64 -6.69
C ALA A 231 12.28 -20.15 -6.36
N VAL A 232 13.15 -19.86 -5.39
CA VAL A 232 13.54 -18.49 -5.03
C VAL A 232 15.04 -18.48 -4.79
N GLU A 233 15.76 -17.71 -5.59
CA GLU A 233 17.23 -17.60 -5.55
C GLU A 233 17.68 -16.14 -5.60
N MET A 234 18.91 -15.90 -5.18
CA MET A 234 19.62 -14.64 -5.39
C MET A 234 20.73 -14.89 -6.40
N ASP A 235 20.80 -14.03 -7.41
CA ASP A 235 21.86 -14.14 -8.43
C ASP A 235 23.17 -13.45 -7.99
N ALA A 236 24.20 -13.53 -8.84
CA ALA A 236 25.54 -13.04 -8.54
C ALA A 236 25.64 -11.51 -8.38
N VAL A 237 24.60 -10.76 -8.71
CA VAL A 237 24.55 -9.29 -8.54
C VAL A 237 23.54 -8.85 -7.50
N GLY A 238 22.88 -9.81 -6.82
CA GLY A 238 21.94 -9.52 -5.76
C GLY A 238 20.47 -9.37 -6.20
N ASN A 239 20.13 -9.67 -7.47
CA ASN A 239 18.73 -9.77 -7.85
C ASN A 239 18.07 -10.94 -7.13
N VAL A 240 16.84 -10.76 -6.65
CA VAL A 240 16.03 -11.86 -6.10
C VAL A 240 15.07 -12.34 -7.18
N VAL A 241 15.19 -13.61 -7.55
CA VAL A 241 14.45 -14.24 -8.64
C VAL A 241 13.52 -15.32 -8.09
N GLY A 242 12.20 -15.12 -8.23
CA GLY A 242 11.18 -16.10 -7.88
C GLY A 242 10.58 -16.72 -9.13
N ARG A 243 10.48 -18.06 -9.18
CA ARG A 243 9.86 -18.79 -10.30
C ARG A 243 8.64 -19.57 -9.83
N TYR A 244 7.52 -19.33 -10.49
CA TYR A 244 6.28 -20.11 -10.36
C TYR A 244 6.14 -20.97 -11.62
N HIS A 245 6.29 -22.30 -11.45
CA HIS A 245 6.41 -23.21 -12.58
C HIS A 245 5.12 -23.35 -13.38
N PRO A 246 5.22 -23.56 -14.69
CA PRO A 246 4.07 -23.80 -15.56
C PRO A 246 3.41 -25.15 -15.31
N ALA A 247 2.21 -25.36 -15.86
CA ALA A 247 1.52 -26.64 -15.79
C ALA A 247 2.26 -27.79 -16.51
N ALA A 248 3.01 -27.45 -17.58
CA ALA A 248 3.78 -28.42 -18.36
C ALA A 248 5.29 -28.08 -18.27
N PRO A 249 6.17 -29.08 -18.06
CA PRO A 249 7.62 -28.88 -18.10
C PRO A 249 8.07 -28.33 -19.46
N GLY A 250 9.07 -27.44 -19.45
CA GLY A 250 9.69 -26.85 -20.65
C GLY A 250 8.89 -25.72 -21.30
N ALA A 251 7.74 -25.33 -20.75
CA ALA A 251 7.03 -24.16 -21.22
C ALA A 251 7.80 -22.86 -20.91
N ARG A 252 7.53 -21.81 -21.69
CA ARG A 252 8.16 -20.49 -21.54
C ARG A 252 7.72 -19.83 -20.24
N TYR A 253 8.54 -18.86 -19.78
CA TYR A 253 8.21 -18.00 -18.66
C TYR A 253 7.83 -16.60 -19.14
N LEU A 254 6.80 -16.03 -18.52
CA LEU A 254 6.57 -14.60 -18.53
C LEU A 254 7.43 -14.00 -17.42
N MET A 255 8.40 -13.16 -17.77
CA MET A 255 9.20 -12.41 -16.82
C MET A 255 8.55 -11.07 -16.55
N THR A 256 8.50 -10.69 -15.28
CA THR A 256 8.09 -9.37 -14.79
C THR A 256 8.93 -9.01 -13.58
N GLY A 257 9.02 -7.74 -13.25
CA GLY A 257 9.78 -7.31 -12.08
C GLY A 257 10.04 -5.82 -12.07
N SER A 258 10.70 -5.37 -11.03
CA SER A 258 11.20 -4.01 -10.85
C SER A 258 12.27 -4.01 -9.76
N HIS A 259 12.82 -2.84 -9.40
CA HIS A 259 13.89 -2.73 -8.43
C HIS A 259 13.41 -2.61 -6.99
N TYR A 260 14.30 -2.88 -6.02
CA TYR A 260 14.02 -2.77 -4.60
C TYR A 260 14.94 -1.82 -3.83
N ASP A 261 16.01 -1.33 -4.45
CA ASP A 261 16.78 -0.16 -4.01
C ASP A 261 15.95 1.13 -4.17
N THR A 262 16.43 2.24 -3.65
CA THR A 262 15.74 3.54 -3.74
C THR A 262 16.72 4.68 -3.94
N VAL A 263 16.24 5.77 -4.52
CA VAL A 263 16.92 7.06 -4.39
C VAL A 263 16.97 7.48 -2.91
N ARG A 264 17.81 8.44 -2.59
CA ARG A 264 17.89 9.00 -1.23
C ARG A 264 16.58 9.69 -0.86
N ASN A 265 16.04 9.36 0.31
CA ASN A 265 14.73 9.82 0.78
C ASN A 265 13.63 9.54 -0.27
N GLY A 266 13.64 8.33 -0.83
CA GLY A 266 12.75 7.87 -1.88
C GLY A 266 11.36 7.51 -1.39
N GLY A 267 10.46 7.25 -2.36
CA GLY A 267 9.11 6.78 -2.09
C GLY A 267 9.05 5.28 -1.79
N LYS A 268 8.12 4.87 -0.93
CA LYS A 268 7.93 3.45 -0.55
C LYS A 268 7.52 2.55 -1.72
N TYR A 269 6.87 3.13 -2.73
CA TYR A 269 6.24 2.38 -3.83
C TYR A 269 7.08 2.33 -5.08
N ASP A 270 8.08 3.22 -5.18
CA ASP A 270 8.97 3.29 -6.31
C ASP A 270 9.74 1.97 -6.47
N GLY A 271 9.74 1.42 -7.67
CA GLY A 271 10.23 0.09 -8.00
C GLY A 271 9.44 -1.06 -7.36
N ARG A 272 9.33 -1.06 -6.06
CA ARG A 272 8.80 -2.16 -5.22
C ARG A 272 7.38 -2.59 -5.60
N LEU A 273 6.54 -1.65 -6.09
CA LEU A 273 5.19 -1.98 -6.55
C LEU A 273 5.21 -2.99 -7.70
N GLY A 274 6.19 -2.88 -8.62
CA GLY A 274 6.37 -3.82 -9.74
C GLY A 274 6.84 -5.22 -9.31
N ILE A 275 7.28 -5.40 -8.06
CA ILE A 275 7.61 -6.70 -7.46
C ILE A 275 6.38 -7.28 -6.74
N PHE A 276 5.72 -6.49 -5.89
CA PHE A 276 4.69 -7.01 -4.99
C PHE A 276 3.36 -7.31 -5.68
N VAL A 277 3.00 -6.57 -6.72
CA VAL A 277 1.78 -6.87 -7.49
C VAL A 277 1.85 -8.24 -8.15
N PRO A 278 2.88 -8.60 -8.93
CA PRO A 278 2.99 -9.96 -9.47
C PRO A 278 3.15 -11.05 -8.39
N MET A 279 3.83 -10.77 -7.26
CA MET A 279 3.86 -11.70 -6.13
C MET A 279 2.46 -12.00 -5.58
N ALA A 280 1.62 -10.98 -5.42
CA ALA A 280 0.23 -11.16 -5.00
C ALA A 280 -0.56 -12.01 -6.00
N CYS A 281 -0.35 -11.81 -7.31
CA CYS A 281 -0.98 -12.62 -8.35
C CYS A 281 -0.54 -14.10 -8.27
N VAL A 282 0.75 -14.37 -8.08
CA VAL A 282 1.27 -15.74 -7.91
C VAL A 282 0.68 -16.39 -6.68
N ARG A 283 0.59 -15.68 -5.55
CA ARG A 283 -0.02 -16.20 -4.33
C ARG A 283 -1.47 -16.63 -4.54
N GLU A 284 -2.27 -15.84 -5.28
CA GLU A 284 -3.66 -16.20 -5.57
C GLU A 284 -3.75 -17.41 -6.51
N LEU A 285 -2.86 -17.52 -7.50
CA LEU A 285 -2.78 -18.71 -8.34
C LEU A 285 -2.40 -19.96 -7.52
N HIS A 286 -1.43 -19.82 -6.63
CA HIS A 286 -0.98 -20.91 -5.74
C HIS A 286 -2.10 -21.36 -4.80
N ARG A 287 -2.79 -20.42 -4.14
CA ARG A 287 -3.93 -20.72 -3.24
C ARG A 287 -5.08 -21.41 -3.97
N ALA A 288 -5.32 -21.05 -5.22
CA ALA A 288 -6.33 -21.66 -6.08
C ALA A 288 -5.88 -23.01 -6.69
N GLY A 289 -4.66 -23.47 -6.41
CA GLY A 289 -4.09 -24.68 -7.05
C GLY A 289 -3.94 -24.57 -8.56
N ARG A 290 -3.86 -23.36 -9.12
CA ARG A 290 -3.86 -23.09 -10.55
C ARG A 290 -2.45 -22.92 -11.08
N ARG A 291 -2.12 -23.70 -12.12
CA ARG A 291 -0.93 -23.52 -12.95
C ARG A 291 -1.34 -22.99 -14.32
N LEU A 292 -0.55 -22.07 -14.84
CA LEU A 292 -0.77 -21.50 -16.16
C LEU A 292 -0.04 -22.33 -17.23
N PRO A 293 -0.36 -22.19 -18.52
CA PRO A 293 0.36 -22.86 -19.60
C PRO A 293 1.79 -22.32 -19.79
N PHE A 294 2.15 -21.24 -19.10
CA PHE A 294 3.49 -20.65 -19.02
C PHE A 294 3.88 -20.44 -17.55
N GLY A 295 5.18 -20.39 -17.26
CA GLY A 295 5.66 -20.03 -15.93
C GLY A 295 5.63 -18.52 -15.71
N ILE A 296 5.69 -18.10 -14.44
CA ILE A 296 5.88 -16.69 -14.07
C ILE A 296 7.23 -16.58 -13.38
N GLU A 297 8.08 -15.66 -13.85
CA GLU A 297 9.31 -15.29 -13.20
C GLU A 297 9.21 -13.84 -12.72
N VAL A 298 9.35 -13.63 -11.40
CA VAL A 298 9.33 -12.30 -10.79
C VAL A 298 10.75 -11.97 -10.34
N VAL A 299 11.28 -10.87 -10.85
CA VAL A 299 12.63 -10.40 -10.52
C VAL A 299 12.55 -9.11 -9.72
N ALA A 300 13.13 -9.12 -8.51
CA ALA A 300 13.43 -7.92 -7.76
C ALA A 300 14.86 -7.52 -8.10
N PHE A 301 15.01 -6.49 -8.92
CA PHE A 301 16.32 -6.02 -9.39
C PHE A 301 17.07 -5.25 -8.31
N ALA A 302 18.36 -5.52 -8.19
CA ALA A 302 19.29 -4.77 -7.38
C ALA A 302 19.91 -3.63 -8.19
N GLU A 303 20.17 -2.48 -7.55
CA GLU A 303 20.88 -1.31 -8.09
C GLU A 303 20.34 -0.84 -9.44
N GLU A 304 19.10 -0.35 -9.45
CA GLU A 304 18.55 0.35 -10.60
C GLU A 304 18.97 1.83 -10.58
N GLU A 305 18.95 2.45 -9.39
CA GLU A 305 19.07 3.89 -9.16
C GLU A 305 20.52 4.41 -9.18
N GLY A 306 21.51 3.54 -9.06
CA GLY A 306 22.91 3.93 -9.12
C GLY A 306 23.37 4.88 -8.02
N GLN A 307 22.77 4.80 -6.83
CA GLN A 307 22.99 5.77 -5.75
C GLN A 307 24.32 5.59 -4.99
N ARG A 308 24.77 4.35 -4.84
CA ARG A 308 26.03 4.04 -4.15
C ARG A 308 27.21 4.01 -5.12
N TYR A 309 27.02 3.38 -6.24
CA TYR A 309 27.96 3.31 -7.36
C TYR A 309 27.28 3.90 -8.60
N LYS A 310 28.01 4.50 -9.52
CA LYS A 310 27.45 5.03 -10.76
C LYS A 310 27.19 3.91 -11.79
N ALA A 311 26.33 2.97 -11.40
CA ALA A 311 26.05 1.73 -12.12
C ALA A 311 24.53 1.50 -12.25
N THR A 312 23.81 2.50 -12.77
CA THR A 312 22.35 2.41 -13.02
C THR A 312 22.01 1.19 -13.88
N PHE A 313 20.85 0.57 -13.61
CA PHE A 313 20.39 -0.64 -14.28
C PHE A 313 21.30 -1.85 -14.14
N LEU A 314 22.14 -1.89 -13.08
CA LEU A 314 23.11 -2.97 -12.90
C LEU A 314 22.42 -4.34 -12.87
N GLY A 315 21.34 -4.49 -12.07
CA GLY A 315 20.65 -5.75 -11.91
C GLY A 315 20.01 -6.26 -13.19
N SER A 316 19.26 -5.39 -13.88
CA SER A 316 18.61 -5.75 -15.16
C SER A 316 19.62 -5.91 -16.30
N GLY A 317 20.68 -5.09 -16.30
CA GLY A 317 21.79 -5.22 -17.24
C GLY A 317 22.51 -6.56 -17.12
N ALA A 318 22.81 -7.00 -15.90
CA ALA A 318 23.43 -8.30 -15.65
C ALA A 318 22.58 -9.46 -16.16
N LEU A 319 21.25 -9.39 -15.98
CA LEU A 319 20.31 -10.41 -16.45
C LEU A 319 20.36 -10.63 -17.97
N ILE A 320 20.60 -9.57 -18.73
CA ILE A 320 20.69 -9.62 -20.20
C ILE A 320 22.14 -9.67 -20.73
N GLY A 321 23.12 -9.92 -19.84
CA GLY A 321 24.53 -10.03 -20.19
C GLY A 321 25.25 -8.70 -20.45
N HIS A 322 24.70 -7.57 -20.00
CA HIS A 322 25.28 -6.23 -20.15
C HIS A 322 25.94 -5.71 -18.86
N PHE A 323 26.58 -6.60 -18.10
CA PHE A 323 27.36 -6.18 -16.94
C PHE A 323 28.70 -5.56 -17.36
N ASN A 324 29.01 -4.36 -16.84
CA ASN A 324 30.29 -3.71 -17.09
C ASN A 324 31.29 -4.05 -15.97
N PRO A 325 32.33 -4.84 -16.23
CA PRO A 325 33.33 -5.23 -15.21
C PRO A 325 34.04 -4.04 -14.56
N ALA A 326 34.15 -2.90 -15.23
CA ALA A 326 34.78 -1.71 -14.68
C ALA A 326 34.01 -1.11 -13.47
N TRP A 327 32.74 -1.45 -13.30
CA TRP A 327 31.98 -1.04 -12.12
C TRP A 327 32.54 -1.65 -10.83
N LEU A 328 33.15 -2.83 -10.90
CA LEU A 328 33.70 -3.52 -9.73
C LEU A 328 34.79 -2.71 -9.01
N ASP A 329 35.51 -1.84 -9.72
CA ASP A 329 36.58 -1.02 -9.17
C ASP A 329 36.14 0.39 -8.76
N GLN A 330 34.86 0.74 -9.00
CA GLN A 330 34.26 2.00 -8.50
C GLN A 330 34.21 1.98 -6.98
N LYS A 331 34.48 3.13 -6.37
CA LYS A 331 34.45 3.34 -4.93
C LYS A 331 33.22 4.16 -4.55
N ASP A 332 32.61 3.80 -3.45
CA ASP A 332 31.60 4.62 -2.79
C ASP A 332 32.22 5.79 -2.01
N ALA A 333 31.37 6.55 -1.28
CA ALA A 333 31.80 7.69 -0.48
C ALA A 333 32.78 7.32 0.65
N ASP A 334 32.76 6.08 1.12
CA ASP A 334 33.62 5.55 2.18
C ASP A 334 34.89 4.87 1.62
N GLY A 335 35.07 4.91 0.30
CA GLY A 335 36.23 4.31 -0.38
C GLY A 335 36.13 2.79 -0.59
N ILE A 336 34.97 2.18 -0.32
CA ILE A 336 34.72 0.75 -0.49
C ILE A 336 34.45 0.49 -1.97
N THR A 337 35.22 -0.45 -2.59
CA THR A 337 34.97 -0.84 -3.98
C THR A 337 33.70 -1.68 -4.09
N MET A 338 33.04 -1.66 -5.25
CA MET A 338 31.88 -2.52 -5.50
C MET A 338 32.25 -4.00 -5.31
N ARG A 339 33.42 -4.42 -5.80
CA ARG A 339 33.97 -5.79 -5.61
C ARG A 339 34.03 -6.17 -4.13
N ALA A 340 34.54 -5.28 -3.28
CA ALA A 340 34.61 -5.52 -1.83
C ALA A 340 33.22 -5.58 -1.21
N ALA A 341 32.31 -4.71 -1.63
CA ALA A 341 30.92 -4.72 -1.15
C ALA A 341 30.19 -6.01 -1.55
N MET A 342 30.37 -6.50 -2.78
CA MET A 342 29.80 -7.76 -3.25
C MET A 342 30.37 -8.95 -2.44
N HIS A 343 31.69 -9.02 -2.30
CA HIS A 343 32.33 -10.07 -1.49
C HIS A 343 31.81 -10.07 -0.04
N ASN A 344 31.67 -8.90 0.58
CA ASN A 344 31.14 -8.77 1.95
C ASN A 344 29.65 -9.16 2.04
N ALA A 345 28.91 -9.06 0.96
CA ALA A 345 27.53 -9.50 0.86
C ALA A 345 27.37 -11.00 0.53
N GLY A 346 28.49 -11.69 0.22
CA GLY A 346 28.47 -13.10 -0.14
C GLY A 346 28.12 -13.37 -1.62
N LEU A 347 28.35 -12.37 -2.49
CA LEU A 347 28.16 -12.44 -3.96
C LEU A 347 29.45 -12.64 -4.70
#